data_63aaf4253a581da611366db75776eee4
#
_entry.id   63aaf4253a581da611366db75776eee4
#
_cell.length_a   1.000
_cell.length_b   1.000
_cell.length_c   1.000
_cell.angle_alpha   90.00
_cell.angle_beta   90.00
_cell.angle_gamma   90.00
#
_symmetry.space_group_name_H-M   'P 1'
#
loop_
_entity.id
_entity.type
_entity.pdbx_description
1 polymer ?
#
loop_
_entity_poly.entity_id
_entity_poly.type
_entity_poly.pdbx_seq_one_letter_code
_entity_poly.pdbx_strand_id
1 'polypeptide(L)'
;MKRTLCTMKTKLIILLLTSTLTAGAQMYFGTKKEVPDSVFNALAQTPPMGWNSWNKFGCNVSEQLIKEMADAMIATGMKDAGYEYLVIDDCWQVGRDEEGNIQVDPKRFPNGMKALADYVHAKGLKMGIYSCAGSETCQGRPGSRGYQFQDARTYATWGIDYLKYDWCSNEGQKAEAAYRTMSDALKACGRPIVFSICEWGENEPWKWGKGIGHLWRITPDIRDCYQCVFDWGGVGVLDIIDKMADLYPYAGPGHWNDAEMLEVGNGGMTRDEYITHFSMWCMLAAPLMSGNDLRNMDKETIEILTNKEVIAINQDKKGEQARRFMDMGEKEIWAKPLNDGELAVWFLN
;
A
#
# COMPACT_ATOMS: atom_id res chain seq x y z
N MET A 1 -12.75 -18.38 77.99
CA MET A 1 -11.88 -17.21 77.69
C MET A 1 -10.82 -17.66 76.64
N LYS A 2 -10.77 -17.05 75.51
CA LYS A 2 -9.78 -17.08 74.36
C LYS A 2 -10.47 -17.41 73.02
N ARG A 3 -11.14 -16.42 72.50
CA ARG A 3 -11.40 -16.28 71.04
C ARG A 3 -11.47 -14.78 70.73
N THR A 4 -10.40 -14.17 70.38
CA THR A 4 -10.39 -12.86 69.66
C THR A 4 -8.95 -12.47 69.39
N LEU A 5 -8.37 -13.01 68.33
CA LEU A 5 -7.11 -12.46 67.75
C LEU A 5 -6.75 -13.21 66.43
N CYS A 6 -7.64 -13.27 65.47
CA CYS A 6 -7.27 -13.82 64.16
C CYS A 6 -7.97 -13.15 62.94
N THR A 7 -8.62 -12.01 63.15
CA THR A 7 -9.38 -11.38 62.04
C THR A 7 -8.83 -10.04 61.54
N MET A 8 -7.73 -9.53 62.10
CA MET A 8 -7.20 -8.21 61.66
C MET A 8 -5.99 -8.26 60.70
N LYS A 9 -5.32 -9.40 60.58
CA LYS A 9 -4.13 -9.47 59.68
C LYS A 9 -4.45 -9.81 58.22
N THR A 10 -5.59 -10.43 57.96
CA THR A 10 -5.94 -10.85 56.58
C THR A 10 -6.55 -9.74 55.73
N LYS A 11 -7.18 -8.73 56.36
CA LYS A 11 -7.75 -7.60 55.60
C LYS A 11 -6.72 -6.57 55.14
N LEU A 12 -5.57 -6.48 55.79
CA LEU A 12 -4.53 -5.50 55.44
C LEU A 12 -3.68 -5.95 54.24
N ILE A 13 -3.53 -7.28 54.05
CA ILE A 13 -2.74 -7.85 52.94
C ILE A 13 -3.53 -7.78 51.62
N ILE A 14 -4.86 -7.89 51.64
CA ILE A 14 -5.69 -7.81 50.44
C ILE A 14 -5.79 -6.37 49.92
N LEU A 15 -5.74 -5.36 50.78
CA LEU A 15 -5.79 -3.94 50.38
C LEU A 15 -4.48 -3.45 49.76
N LEU A 16 -3.34 -4.03 50.11
CA LEU A 16 -2.01 -3.67 49.49
C LEU A 16 -1.78 -4.36 48.16
N LEU A 17 -2.37 -5.53 47.92
CA LEU A 17 -2.25 -6.23 46.61
C LEU A 17 -3.14 -5.62 45.52
N THR A 18 -4.29 -5.03 45.92
CA THR A 18 -5.17 -4.38 44.91
C THR A 18 -4.69 -3.00 44.49
N SER A 19 -3.93 -2.27 45.33
CA SER A 19 -3.38 -0.96 44.94
C SER A 19 -2.12 -1.06 44.05
N THR A 20 -1.38 -2.16 44.17
CA THR A 20 -0.19 -2.37 43.29
C THR A 20 -0.57 -2.93 41.93
N LEU A 21 -1.65 -3.68 41.81
CA LEU A 21 -2.13 -4.17 40.49
C LEU A 21 -2.79 -3.07 39.63
N THR A 22 -3.43 -2.08 40.27
CA THR A 22 -4.02 -0.96 39.53
C THR A 22 -2.98 0.07 39.07
N ALA A 23 -1.89 0.28 39.84
CA ALA A 23 -0.80 1.17 39.40
C ALA A 23 0.07 0.57 38.29
N GLY A 24 0.25 -0.76 38.28
CA GLY A 24 1.00 -1.46 37.21
C GLY A 24 0.22 -1.55 35.90
N ALA A 25 -1.10 -1.72 35.96
CA ALA A 25 -1.96 -1.74 34.77
C ALA A 25 -2.10 -0.36 34.12
N GLN A 26 -2.05 0.70 34.90
CA GLN A 26 -2.19 2.08 34.39
C GLN A 26 -0.92 2.60 33.73
N MET A 27 0.25 2.00 33.99
CA MET A 27 1.51 2.35 33.30
C MET A 27 1.68 1.66 31.92
N TYR A 28 0.91 0.62 31.61
CA TYR A 28 1.00 -0.08 30.32
C TYR A 28 0.08 0.48 29.25
N PHE A 29 -0.92 1.26 29.61
CA PHE A 29 -1.78 1.99 28.68
C PHE A 29 -1.41 3.48 28.65
N GLY A 30 -0.19 3.79 28.30
CA GLY A 30 0.11 5.12 27.79
C GLY A 30 -0.83 5.34 26.60
N THR A 31 -1.73 6.30 26.71
CA THR A 31 -2.71 6.69 25.70
C THR A 31 -1.98 7.13 24.43
N LYS A 32 -1.52 6.17 23.60
CA LYS A 32 -1.21 6.48 22.21
C LYS A 32 -2.57 6.84 21.59
N LYS A 33 -2.66 8.07 21.12
CA LYS A 33 -3.85 8.62 20.51
C LYS A 33 -4.13 7.78 19.25
N GLU A 34 -5.23 7.03 19.27
CA GLU A 34 -5.67 6.28 18.08
C GLU A 34 -5.87 7.23 16.89
N VAL A 35 -5.68 6.72 15.69
CA VAL A 35 -6.03 7.45 14.46
C VAL A 35 -7.56 7.45 14.37
N PRO A 36 -8.24 8.61 14.46
CA PRO A 36 -9.68 8.64 14.31
C PRO A 36 -10.10 8.11 12.93
N ASP A 37 -11.24 7.43 12.84
CA ASP A 37 -11.80 6.96 11.56
C ASP A 37 -11.93 8.10 10.53
N SER A 38 -12.26 9.31 10.96
CA SER A 38 -12.33 10.48 10.09
C SER A 38 -10.97 10.85 9.46
N VAL A 39 -9.86 10.62 10.18
CA VAL A 39 -8.50 10.85 9.67
C VAL A 39 -8.07 9.68 8.78
N PHE A 40 -8.33 8.44 9.21
CA PHE A 40 -8.02 7.26 8.41
C PHE A 40 -8.77 7.30 7.06
N ASN A 41 -10.07 7.54 7.08
CA ASN A 41 -10.89 7.60 5.87
C ASN A 41 -10.63 8.84 4.99
N ALA A 42 -9.92 9.86 5.50
CA ALA A 42 -9.49 11.02 4.74
C ALA A 42 -8.17 10.80 3.97
N LEU A 43 -7.51 9.65 4.13
CA LEU A 43 -6.34 9.29 3.34
C LEU A 43 -6.72 8.92 1.91
N ALA A 44 -5.77 9.05 0.98
CA ALA A 44 -5.93 8.67 -0.42
C ALA A 44 -7.21 9.23 -1.09
N GLN A 45 -7.51 10.52 -0.87
CA GLN A 45 -8.69 11.17 -1.47
C GLN A 45 -8.62 11.27 -3.00
N THR A 46 -7.42 11.17 -3.56
CA THR A 46 -7.13 10.87 -4.96
C THR A 46 -6.30 9.59 -5.02
N PRO A 47 -6.22 8.91 -6.18
CA PRO A 47 -5.40 7.70 -6.31
C PRO A 47 -3.95 7.97 -5.89
N PRO A 48 -3.33 7.13 -5.02
CA PRO A 48 -1.94 7.29 -4.63
C PRO A 48 -1.00 7.26 -5.84
N MET A 49 0.00 8.14 -5.83
CA MET A 49 1.05 8.18 -6.85
C MET A 49 2.41 7.96 -6.20
N GLY A 50 3.23 7.10 -6.78
CA GLY A 50 4.53 6.77 -6.21
C GLY A 50 5.37 5.81 -7.05
N TRP A 51 6.29 5.15 -6.37
CA TRP A 51 7.16 4.12 -6.91
C TRP A 51 7.22 2.94 -5.94
N ASN A 52 7.33 1.73 -6.50
CA ASN A 52 7.51 0.49 -5.74
C ASN A 52 8.69 -0.31 -6.33
N SER A 53 9.46 -0.95 -5.46
CA SER A 53 10.71 -1.60 -5.85
C SER A 53 10.54 -2.94 -6.57
N TRP A 54 9.36 -3.57 -6.55
CA TRP A 54 9.23 -4.99 -6.89
C TRP A 54 9.54 -5.31 -8.35
N ASN A 55 8.84 -4.68 -9.30
CA ASN A 55 8.88 -5.13 -10.69
C ASN A 55 10.27 -5.04 -11.32
N LYS A 56 11.06 -4.04 -10.97
CA LYS A 56 12.43 -3.90 -11.48
C LYS A 56 13.47 -4.63 -10.65
N PHE A 57 13.33 -4.63 -9.32
CA PHE A 57 14.42 -5.03 -8.43
C PHE A 57 14.15 -6.32 -7.64
N GLY A 58 12.89 -6.77 -7.53
CA GLY A 58 12.55 -7.94 -6.72
C GLY A 58 13.17 -7.82 -5.32
N CYS A 59 13.88 -8.86 -4.90
CA CYS A 59 14.62 -8.87 -3.63
C CYS A 59 15.95 -8.09 -3.65
N ASN A 60 16.35 -7.50 -4.75
CA ASN A 60 17.59 -6.70 -4.82
C ASN A 60 17.36 -5.27 -4.33
N VAL A 61 16.95 -5.13 -3.08
CA VAL A 61 16.67 -3.85 -2.42
C VAL A 61 17.69 -3.55 -1.34
N SER A 62 18.00 -2.27 -1.16
CA SER A 62 18.93 -1.77 -0.12
C SER A 62 18.62 -0.33 0.23
N GLU A 63 19.10 0.12 1.39
CA GLU A 63 19.01 1.52 1.80
C GLU A 63 19.56 2.48 0.74
N GLN A 64 20.70 2.12 0.13
CA GLN A 64 21.33 2.93 -0.93
C GLN A 64 20.41 3.04 -2.16
N LEU A 65 19.85 1.93 -2.63
CA LEU A 65 18.91 1.92 -3.76
C LEU A 65 17.72 2.85 -3.49
N ILE A 66 17.12 2.76 -2.30
CA ILE A 66 15.94 3.57 -1.97
C ILE A 66 16.27 5.06 -1.91
N LYS A 67 17.45 5.42 -1.38
CA LYS A 67 17.92 6.81 -1.42
C LYS A 67 18.12 7.32 -2.83
N GLU A 68 18.72 6.52 -3.70
CA GLU A 68 18.92 6.86 -5.11
C GLU A 68 17.59 7.02 -5.85
N MET A 69 16.59 6.16 -5.58
CA MET A 69 15.24 6.31 -6.15
C MET A 69 14.54 7.57 -5.65
N ALA A 70 14.68 7.93 -4.36
CA ALA A 70 14.15 9.18 -3.82
C ALA A 70 14.78 10.40 -4.52
N ASP A 71 16.08 10.38 -4.74
CA ASP A 71 16.80 11.44 -5.46
C ASP A 71 16.38 11.53 -6.92
N ALA A 72 16.24 10.39 -7.60
CA ALA A 72 15.81 10.31 -8.98
C ALA A 72 14.36 10.78 -9.16
N MET A 73 13.45 10.46 -8.23
CA MET A 73 12.06 10.93 -8.27
C MET A 73 11.97 12.47 -8.27
N ILE A 74 12.90 13.14 -7.57
CA ILE A 74 13.00 14.60 -7.58
C ILE A 74 13.65 15.09 -8.88
N ALA A 75 14.79 14.51 -9.24
CA ALA A 75 15.60 14.98 -10.39
C ALA A 75 14.85 14.83 -11.72
N THR A 76 14.00 13.83 -11.87
CA THR A 76 13.20 13.58 -13.09
C THR A 76 11.91 14.40 -13.16
N GLY A 77 11.56 15.15 -12.10
CA GLY A 77 10.32 15.94 -12.03
C GLY A 77 9.08 15.13 -11.65
N MET A 78 9.20 13.85 -11.33
CA MET A 78 8.07 13.01 -10.91
C MET A 78 7.41 13.57 -9.64
N LYS A 79 8.18 14.03 -8.65
CA LYS A 79 7.63 14.69 -7.46
C LYS A 79 6.78 15.91 -7.82
N ASP A 80 7.25 16.75 -8.74
CA ASP A 80 6.53 17.95 -9.20
C ASP A 80 5.28 17.60 -10.03
N ALA A 81 5.23 16.39 -10.57
CA ALA A 81 4.07 15.81 -11.25
C ALA A 81 3.05 15.19 -10.28
N GLY A 82 3.39 15.03 -8.98
CA GLY A 82 2.48 14.52 -7.95
C GLY A 82 2.85 13.17 -7.33
N TYR A 83 3.94 12.54 -7.76
CA TYR A 83 4.42 11.31 -7.14
C TYR A 83 5.01 11.60 -5.76
N GLU A 84 4.49 10.93 -4.74
CA GLU A 84 4.89 11.20 -3.36
C GLU A 84 5.30 9.97 -2.56
N TYR A 85 4.83 8.76 -2.93
CA TYR A 85 5.13 7.54 -2.19
C TYR A 85 6.36 6.84 -2.75
N LEU A 86 7.26 6.42 -1.88
CA LEU A 86 8.41 5.56 -2.19
C LEU A 86 8.27 4.28 -1.36
N VAL A 87 7.90 3.18 -2.02
CA VAL A 87 7.53 1.92 -1.36
C VAL A 87 8.60 0.87 -1.53
N ILE A 88 9.13 0.36 -0.42
CA ILE A 88 9.95 -0.86 -0.41
C ILE A 88 9.00 -2.06 -0.39
N ASP A 89 9.12 -2.93 -1.39
CA ASP A 89 8.39 -4.19 -1.47
C ASP A 89 9.05 -5.29 -0.62
N ASP A 90 8.81 -6.56 -0.88
CA ASP A 90 9.30 -7.71 -0.11
C ASP A 90 10.83 -7.74 0.05
N CYS A 91 11.32 -8.58 0.94
CA CYS A 91 12.75 -8.87 1.17
C CYS A 91 13.54 -7.83 1.99
N TRP A 92 12.89 -6.86 2.65
CA TRP A 92 13.57 -5.97 3.57
C TRP A 92 13.78 -6.58 4.96
N GLN A 93 12.93 -7.52 5.38
CA GLN A 93 12.91 -8.18 6.68
C GLN A 93 13.68 -9.51 6.65
N VAL A 94 14.23 -9.91 7.81
CA VAL A 94 15.00 -11.16 7.94
C VAL A 94 14.50 -12.11 9.03
N GLY A 95 13.75 -11.63 10.02
CA GLY A 95 13.31 -12.45 11.14
C GLY A 95 12.51 -11.65 12.15
N ARG A 96 12.28 -12.23 13.32
CA ARG A 96 11.75 -11.56 14.51
C ARG A 96 12.70 -11.80 15.68
N ASP A 97 12.78 -10.83 16.60
CA ASP A 97 13.53 -11.01 17.85
C ASP A 97 12.73 -11.86 18.88
N GLU A 98 13.31 -12.05 20.08
CA GLU A 98 12.68 -12.83 21.15
C GLU A 98 11.35 -12.24 21.63
N GLU A 99 11.15 -10.94 21.48
CA GLU A 99 9.92 -10.23 21.80
C GLU A 99 8.92 -10.22 20.63
N GLY A 100 9.29 -10.81 19.48
CA GLY A 100 8.46 -10.89 18.27
C GLY A 100 8.52 -9.65 17.39
N ASN A 101 9.40 -8.67 17.65
CA ASN A 101 9.54 -7.50 16.79
C ASN A 101 10.19 -7.87 15.47
N ILE A 102 9.60 -7.37 14.38
CA ILE A 102 10.14 -7.59 13.04
C ILE A 102 11.52 -6.96 12.88
N GLN A 103 12.45 -7.72 12.32
CA GLN A 103 13.85 -7.31 12.15
C GLN A 103 14.14 -6.95 10.70
N VAL A 104 14.76 -5.80 10.53
CA VAL A 104 15.27 -5.30 9.24
C VAL A 104 16.57 -6.01 8.90
N ASP A 105 16.83 -6.29 7.62
CA ASP A 105 18.11 -6.82 7.17
C ASP A 105 19.24 -5.80 7.44
N PRO A 106 20.14 -6.07 8.41
CA PRO A 106 21.17 -5.09 8.80
C PRO A 106 22.27 -4.90 7.76
N LYS A 107 22.39 -5.83 6.80
CA LYS A 107 23.36 -5.71 5.70
C LYS A 107 22.84 -4.79 4.61
N ARG A 108 21.53 -4.87 4.32
CA ARG A 108 20.88 -4.08 3.27
C ARG A 108 20.45 -2.70 3.77
N PHE A 109 20.05 -2.60 5.04
CA PHE A 109 19.56 -1.38 5.68
C PHE A 109 20.34 -1.10 6.98
N PRO A 110 21.63 -0.77 6.88
CA PRO A 110 22.53 -0.68 8.05
C PRO A 110 22.13 0.41 9.06
N ASN A 111 21.42 1.45 8.62
CA ASN A 111 20.95 2.53 9.49
C ASN A 111 19.48 2.33 9.95
N GLY A 112 18.84 1.24 9.53
CA GLY A 112 17.46 0.89 9.87
C GLY A 112 16.40 1.71 9.14
N MET A 113 15.13 1.26 9.23
CA MET A 113 14.01 1.86 8.49
C MET A 113 13.67 3.29 8.94
N LYS A 114 13.84 3.60 10.23
CA LYS A 114 13.58 4.97 10.72
C LYS A 114 14.47 6.01 10.06
N ALA A 115 15.77 5.76 9.99
CA ALA A 115 16.72 6.68 9.36
C ALA A 115 16.46 6.82 7.85
N LEU A 116 16.03 5.75 7.20
CA LEU A 116 15.68 5.76 5.79
C LEU A 116 14.37 6.55 5.57
N ALA A 117 13.35 6.36 6.41
CA ALA A 117 12.13 7.14 6.35
C ALA A 117 12.39 8.64 6.58
N ASP A 118 13.24 8.99 7.54
CA ASP A 118 13.64 10.39 7.79
C ASP A 118 14.33 11.01 6.57
N TYR A 119 15.17 10.25 5.85
CA TYR A 119 15.80 10.69 4.61
C TYR A 119 14.76 10.97 3.51
N VAL A 120 13.81 10.05 3.33
CA VAL A 120 12.72 10.19 2.35
C VAL A 120 11.84 11.40 2.68
N HIS A 121 11.47 11.55 3.96
CA HIS A 121 10.68 12.69 4.44
C HIS A 121 11.40 14.02 4.28
N ALA A 122 12.72 14.07 4.50
CA ALA A 122 13.51 15.30 4.30
C ALA A 122 13.47 15.81 2.85
N LYS A 123 13.14 14.93 1.89
CA LYS A 123 12.91 15.26 0.48
C LYS A 123 11.46 15.64 0.17
N GLY A 124 10.59 15.63 1.19
CA GLY A 124 9.15 15.88 1.04
C GLY A 124 8.42 14.75 0.30
N LEU A 125 8.94 13.53 0.40
CA LEU A 125 8.32 12.29 -0.05
C LEU A 125 7.76 11.52 1.14
N LYS A 126 6.98 10.48 0.89
CA LYS A 126 6.38 9.59 1.87
C LYS A 126 6.96 8.18 1.74
N MET A 127 7.22 7.53 2.88
CA MET A 127 7.82 6.21 2.91
C MET A 127 6.78 5.11 3.03
N GLY A 128 6.82 4.14 2.11
CA GLY A 128 5.99 2.93 2.15
C GLY A 128 6.81 1.67 2.45
N ILE A 129 6.11 0.66 2.95
CA ILE A 129 6.69 -0.65 3.27
C ILE A 129 5.71 -1.76 2.87
N TYR A 130 6.24 -2.98 2.79
CA TYR A 130 5.48 -4.19 2.46
C TYR A 130 5.43 -5.16 3.65
N SER A 131 4.33 -5.87 3.79
CA SER A 131 4.20 -7.06 4.62
C SER A 131 3.14 -8.01 4.03
N CYS A 132 2.77 -9.04 4.77
CA CYS A 132 1.82 -10.05 4.32
C CYS A 132 0.85 -10.43 5.45
N ALA A 133 -0.39 -10.76 5.08
CA ALA A 133 -1.42 -11.22 6.02
C ALA A 133 -1.18 -12.66 6.52
N GLY A 134 -0.37 -13.43 5.79
CA GLY A 134 0.01 -14.78 6.17
C GLY A 134 1.16 -14.84 7.17
N SER A 135 1.60 -16.07 7.46
CA SER A 135 2.75 -16.34 8.32
C SER A 135 4.06 -15.92 7.68
N GLU A 136 4.14 -16.03 6.34
CA GLU A 136 5.30 -15.66 5.53
C GLU A 136 4.87 -14.81 4.34
N THR A 137 5.80 -13.97 3.87
CA THR A 137 5.66 -13.22 2.63
C THR A 137 5.80 -14.14 1.41
N CYS A 138 5.57 -13.64 0.21
CA CYS A 138 5.74 -14.39 -1.03
C CYS A 138 7.19 -14.86 -1.27
N GLN A 139 8.16 -14.24 -0.60
CA GLN A 139 9.58 -14.62 -0.64
C GLN A 139 10.04 -15.34 0.65
N GLY A 140 9.10 -15.91 1.44
CA GLY A 140 9.42 -16.66 2.65
C GLY A 140 10.03 -15.80 3.77
N ARG A 141 9.71 -14.51 3.81
CA ARG A 141 10.08 -13.62 4.90
C ARG A 141 8.98 -13.58 5.96
N PRO A 142 9.25 -13.18 7.21
CA PRO A 142 8.20 -13.12 8.22
C PRO A 142 7.03 -12.24 7.79
N GLY A 143 5.83 -12.82 7.73
CA GLY A 143 4.57 -12.10 7.58
C GLY A 143 4.07 -11.54 8.92
N SER A 144 2.92 -10.86 8.90
CA SER A 144 2.38 -10.18 10.09
C SER A 144 1.31 -11.00 10.83
N ARG A 145 0.99 -12.22 10.39
CA ARG A 145 -0.03 -13.04 11.06
C ARG A 145 0.29 -13.26 12.54
N GLY A 146 -0.62 -12.83 13.43
CA GLY A 146 -0.43 -12.87 14.87
C GLY A 146 0.37 -11.70 15.46
N TYR A 147 0.96 -10.84 14.61
CA TYR A 147 1.79 -9.70 14.99
C TYR A 147 1.27 -8.35 14.48
N GLN A 148 0.05 -8.30 13.91
CA GLN A 148 -0.48 -7.12 13.21
C GLN A 148 -0.36 -5.83 14.04
N PHE A 149 -0.79 -5.88 15.30
CA PHE A 149 -0.73 -4.71 16.19
C PHE A 149 0.69 -4.31 16.59
N GLN A 150 1.59 -5.29 16.71
CA GLN A 150 2.99 -5.05 17.02
C GLN A 150 3.70 -4.43 15.81
N ASP A 151 3.50 -5.02 14.62
CA ASP A 151 4.08 -4.55 13.38
C ASP A 151 3.58 -3.14 13.03
N ALA A 152 2.27 -2.88 13.14
CA ALA A 152 1.72 -1.55 12.89
C ALA A 152 2.33 -0.47 13.80
N ARG A 153 2.55 -0.78 15.09
CA ARG A 153 3.27 0.13 16.01
C ARG A 153 4.71 0.35 15.59
N THR A 154 5.38 -0.70 15.14
CA THR A 154 6.76 -0.62 14.64
C THR A 154 6.82 0.26 13.40
N TYR A 155 5.92 0.06 12.42
CA TYR A 155 5.83 0.90 11.22
C TYR A 155 5.55 2.37 11.56
N ALA A 156 4.62 2.63 12.49
CA ALA A 156 4.36 3.98 12.97
C ALA A 156 5.60 4.64 13.62
N THR A 157 6.38 3.87 14.40
CA THR A 157 7.61 4.34 15.04
C THR A 157 8.70 4.67 14.01
N TRP A 158 8.77 3.90 12.91
CA TRP A 158 9.69 4.16 11.80
C TRP A 158 9.25 5.34 10.93
N GLY A 159 8.00 5.79 11.05
CA GLY A 159 7.49 6.89 10.24
C GLY A 159 6.94 6.44 8.89
N ILE A 160 6.47 5.21 8.78
CA ILE A 160 5.86 4.69 7.55
C ILE A 160 4.52 5.37 7.27
N ASP A 161 4.26 5.67 5.99
CA ASP A 161 3.07 6.38 5.49
C ASP A 161 2.17 5.49 4.63
N TYR A 162 2.67 4.34 4.16
CA TYR A 162 1.95 3.44 3.26
C TYR A 162 2.34 1.99 3.55
N LEU A 163 1.37 1.09 3.62
CA LEU A 163 1.57 -0.34 3.78
C LEU A 163 0.93 -1.09 2.62
N LYS A 164 1.75 -1.78 1.78
CA LYS A 164 1.29 -2.84 0.88
C LYS A 164 1.22 -4.13 1.68
N TYR A 165 0.06 -4.78 1.69
CA TYR A 165 -0.21 -5.95 2.52
C TYR A 165 -0.71 -7.11 1.69
N ASP A 166 0.15 -8.10 1.51
CA ASP A 166 -0.02 -9.22 0.58
C ASP A 166 -0.76 -10.42 1.18
N TRP A 167 -0.96 -11.48 0.40
CA TRP A 167 -1.84 -12.60 0.72
C TRP A 167 -1.15 -13.98 0.71
N CYS A 168 0.17 -14.06 0.49
CA CYS A 168 0.94 -15.30 0.52
C CYS A 168 0.85 -15.99 1.88
N SER A 169 1.01 -17.31 1.92
CA SER A 169 1.01 -18.13 3.15
C SER A 169 -0.15 -17.78 4.10
N ASN A 170 -1.35 -17.63 3.53
CA ASN A 170 -2.54 -17.20 4.28
C ASN A 170 -3.17 -18.31 5.12
N GLU A 171 -2.77 -19.59 4.91
CA GLU A 171 -3.21 -20.79 5.62
C GLU A 171 -4.73 -20.90 5.77
N GLY A 172 -5.47 -20.53 4.73
CA GLY A 172 -6.92 -20.63 4.68
C GLY A 172 -7.67 -19.60 5.55
N GLN A 173 -7.04 -18.48 5.89
CA GLN A 173 -7.72 -17.35 6.52
C GLN A 173 -8.85 -16.83 5.62
N LYS A 174 -9.85 -16.19 6.23
CA LYS A 174 -10.82 -15.38 5.50
C LYS A 174 -10.20 -14.02 5.21
N ALA A 175 -10.09 -13.65 3.94
CA ALA A 175 -9.40 -12.43 3.50
C ALA A 175 -9.93 -11.18 4.21
N GLU A 176 -11.23 -10.91 4.16
CA GLU A 176 -11.83 -9.75 4.84
C GLU A 176 -11.43 -9.67 6.34
N ALA A 177 -11.46 -10.79 7.06
CA ALA A 177 -11.13 -10.80 8.49
C ALA A 177 -9.64 -10.51 8.74
N ALA A 178 -8.74 -11.07 7.92
CA ALA A 178 -7.30 -10.85 8.04
C ALA A 178 -6.92 -9.39 7.76
N TYR A 179 -7.47 -8.80 6.69
CA TYR A 179 -7.24 -7.41 6.33
C TYR A 179 -7.88 -6.43 7.33
N ARG A 180 -9.07 -6.75 7.85
CA ARG A 180 -9.71 -5.97 8.93
C ARG A 180 -8.85 -5.94 10.18
N THR A 181 -8.23 -7.04 10.57
CA THR A 181 -7.33 -7.10 11.73
C THR A 181 -6.12 -6.16 11.55
N MET A 182 -5.52 -6.10 10.37
CA MET A 182 -4.44 -5.15 10.10
C MET A 182 -4.96 -3.71 10.03
N SER A 183 -6.13 -3.46 9.45
CA SER A 183 -6.76 -2.14 9.45
C SER A 183 -6.97 -1.60 10.87
N ASP A 184 -7.51 -2.43 11.77
CA ASP A 184 -7.70 -2.07 13.18
C ASP A 184 -6.34 -1.81 13.88
N ALA A 185 -5.32 -2.59 13.56
CA ALA A 185 -3.96 -2.37 14.06
C ALA A 185 -3.36 -1.04 13.59
N LEU A 186 -3.57 -0.68 12.31
CA LEU A 186 -3.12 0.60 11.75
C LEU A 186 -3.86 1.79 12.36
N LYS A 187 -5.17 1.67 12.62
CA LYS A 187 -5.92 2.70 13.36
C LYS A 187 -5.41 2.86 14.80
N ALA A 188 -5.04 1.76 15.46
CA ALA A 188 -4.53 1.76 16.83
C ALA A 188 -3.04 2.18 16.94
N CYS A 189 -2.30 2.30 15.85
CA CYS A 189 -0.86 2.59 15.91
C CYS A 189 -0.50 4.06 16.18
N GLY A 190 -1.47 4.99 16.00
CA GLY A 190 -1.31 6.42 16.26
C GLY A 190 -0.67 7.22 15.12
N ARG A 191 -0.44 6.62 13.94
CA ARG A 191 0.03 7.28 12.73
C ARG A 191 -0.90 6.98 11.56
N PRO A 192 -1.33 7.98 10.77
CA PRO A 192 -2.08 7.75 9.55
C PRO A 192 -1.21 7.02 8.51
N ILE A 193 -1.61 5.81 8.12
CA ILE A 193 -0.90 4.99 7.13
C ILE A 193 -1.90 4.58 6.06
N VAL A 194 -1.60 4.87 4.79
CA VAL A 194 -2.40 4.38 3.65
C VAL A 194 -2.28 2.85 3.61
N PHE A 195 -3.41 2.18 3.53
CA PHE A 195 -3.47 0.72 3.54
C PHE A 195 -3.88 0.18 2.18
N SER A 196 -2.95 -0.54 1.53
CA SER A 196 -3.11 -1.20 0.24
C SER A 196 -3.34 -2.69 0.45
N ILE A 197 -4.53 -3.15 0.09
CA ILE A 197 -4.95 -4.55 0.12
C ILE A 197 -4.43 -5.24 -1.14
N CYS A 198 -3.63 -6.29 -0.99
CA CYS A 198 -3.00 -6.99 -2.10
C CYS A 198 -3.32 -8.50 -2.04
N GLU A 199 -4.59 -8.86 -2.28
CA GLU A 199 -5.04 -10.27 -2.32
C GLU A 199 -5.39 -10.73 -3.74
N TRP A 200 -4.86 -10.02 -4.74
CA TRP A 200 -4.88 -10.36 -6.18
C TRP A 200 -6.27 -10.46 -6.80
N GLY A 201 -7.32 -9.97 -6.13
CA GLY A 201 -8.70 -10.03 -6.59
C GLY A 201 -9.38 -11.39 -6.36
N GLU A 202 -8.72 -12.33 -5.67
CA GLU A 202 -9.22 -13.69 -5.46
C GLU A 202 -10.51 -13.75 -4.63
N ASN A 203 -10.67 -12.82 -3.66
CA ASN A 203 -11.83 -12.77 -2.78
C ASN A 203 -12.69 -11.53 -3.02
N GLU A 204 -12.61 -10.95 -4.23
CA GLU A 204 -13.41 -9.79 -4.64
C GLU A 204 -13.29 -8.60 -3.65
N PRO A 205 -12.07 -8.09 -3.38
CA PRO A 205 -11.81 -7.08 -2.35
C PRO A 205 -12.59 -5.78 -2.57
N TRP A 206 -13.01 -5.48 -3.79
CA TRP A 206 -13.89 -4.35 -4.10
C TRP A 206 -15.24 -4.42 -3.40
N LYS A 207 -15.73 -5.62 -3.01
CA LYS A 207 -17.01 -5.78 -2.32
C LYS A 207 -16.94 -5.49 -0.82
N TRP A 208 -15.77 -5.65 -0.20
CA TRP A 208 -15.61 -5.52 1.25
C TRP A 208 -14.48 -4.58 1.69
N GLY A 209 -13.57 -4.17 0.79
CA GLY A 209 -12.37 -3.40 1.13
C GLY A 209 -12.64 -1.97 1.58
N LYS A 210 -13.77 -1.37 1.17
CA LYS A 210 -14.15 -0.01 1.58
C LYS A 210 -14.27 0.10 3.11
N GLY A 211 -13.54 1.08 3.70
CA GLY A 211 -13.47 1.27 5.16
C GLY A 211 -12.52 0.32 5.88
N ILE A 212 -11.93 -0.66 5.17
CA ILE A 212 -10.83 -1.50 5.64
C ILE A 212 -9.51 -0.97 5.10
N GLY A 213 -9.40 -0.78 3.78
CA GLY A 213 -8.23 -0.20 3.12
C GLY A 213 -8.61 0.95 2.20
N HIS A 214 -7.60 1.54 1.56
CA HIS A 214 -7.74 2.71 0.69
C HIS A 214 -7.61 2.35 -0.80
N LEU A 215 -7.05 1.19 -1.10
CA LEU A 215 -6.95 0.62 -2.43
C LEU A 215 -6.86 -0.90 -2.32
N TRP A 216 -7.23 -1.59 -3.38
CA TRP A 216 -7.21 -3.05 -3.44
C TRP A 216 -6.89 -3.56 -4.83
N ARG A 217 -5.93 -4.47 -4.89
CA ARG A 217 -5.55 -5.19 -6.10
C ARG A 217 -6.72 -5.99 -6.66
N ILE A 218 -6.91 -5.90 -7.97
CA ILE A 218 -8.03 -6.56 -8.64
C ILE A 218 -7.60 -7.75 -9.50
N THR A 219 -6.30 -7.92 -9.73
CA THR A 219 -5.69 -9.00 -10.54
C THR A 219 -4.43 -9.55 -9.87
N PRO A 220 -3.92 -10.70 -10.33
CA PRO A 220 -2.53 -11.11 -10.11
C PRO A 220 -1.53 -10.03 -10.59
N ASP A 221 -0.22 -10.32 -10.45
CA ASP A 221 0.84 -9.37 -10.76
C ASP A 221 0.91 -9.05 -12.26
N ILE A 222 1.06 -7.76 -12.55
CA ILE A 222 1.32 -7.28 -13.91
C ILE A 222 2.71 -7.69 -14.39
N ARG A 223 2.83 -7.84 -15.71
CA ARG A 223 4.10 -8.01 -16.41
C ARG A 223 4.25 -6.94 -17.46
N ASP A 224 5.50 -6.64 -17.79
CA ASP A 224 5.87 -5.69 -18.84
C ASP A 224 5.55 -6.26 -20.23
N CYS A 225 4.27 -6.40 -20.50
CA CYS A 225 3.71 -6.84 -21.77
C CYS A 225 2.30 -6.29 -21.97
N TYR A 226 1.96 -6.03 -23.21
CA TYR A 226 0.67 -5.44 -23.55
C TYR A 226 -0.48 -6.47 -23.45
N GLN A 227 -0.28 -7.64 -24.03
CA GLN A 227 -1.23 -8.75 -24.00
C GLN A 227 -0.49 -10.07 -23.77
N CYS A 228 -0.62 -10.64 -22.59
CA CYS A 228 0.00 -11.91 -22.24
C CYS A 228 -0.61 -12.49 -20.97
N VAL A 229 -0.62 -13.81 -20.90
CA VAL A 229 -0.97 -14.57 -19.68
C VAL A 229 0.18 -15.56 -19.44
N PHE A 230 0.66 -15.62 -18.22
CA PHE A 230 1.72 -16.52 -17.79
C PHE A 230 1.13 -17.71 -17.02
N ASP A 231 1.76 -18.89 -17.12
CA ASP A 231 1.30 -20.12 -16.46
C ASP A 231 1.14 -19.97 -14.94
N TRP A 232 1.92 -19.09 -14.31
CA TRP A 232 1.83 -18.79 -12.88
C TRP A 232 0.80 -17.69 -12.53
N GLY A 233 0.03 -17.18 -13.51
CA GLY A 233 -1.05 -16.24 -13.31
C GLY A 233 -0.72 -14.76 -13.55
N GLY A 234 0.52 -14.40 -13.93
CA GLY A 234 0.88 -13.02 -14.30
C GLY A 234 0.13 -12.58 -15.57
N VAL A 235 -0.26 -11.29 -15.64
CA VAL A 235 -1.15 -10.76 -16.68
C VAL A 235 -0.54 -9.52 -17.36
N GLY A 236 -1.04 -9.21 -18.56
CA GLY A 236 -0.69 -8.03 -19.33
C GLY A 236 -1.64 -6.86 -19.11
N VAL A 237 -1.31 -5.74 -19.75
CA VAL A 237 -2.05 -4.48 -19.64
C VAL A 237 -3.50 -4.62 -20.06
N LEU A 238 -3.78 -5.27 -21.21
CA LEU A 238 -5.15 -5.41 -21.72
C LEU A 238 -6.03 -6.29 -20.82
N ASP A 239 -5.48 -7.37 -20.27
CA ASP A 239 -6.23 -8.25 -19.36
C ASP A 239 -6.70 -7.51 -18.11
N ILE A 240 -5.86 -6.57 -17.61
CA ILE A 240 -6.18 -5.72 -16.46
C ILE A 240 -7.24 -4.68 -16.84
N ILE A 241 -7.13 -4.04 -18.00
CA ILE A 241 -8.13 -3.07 -18.50
C ILE A 241 -9.50 -3.74 -18.60
N ASP A 242 -9.57 -4.93 -19.17
CA ASP A 242 -10.82 -5.69 -19.27
C ASP A 242 -11.40 -6.03 -17.89
N LYS A 243 -10.56 -6.47 -16.96
CA LYS A 243 -10.99 -6.76 -15.59
C LYS A 243 -11.51 -5.52 -14.85
N MET A 244 -10.96 -4.36 -15.13
CA MET A 244 -11.37 -3.09 -14.53
C MET A 244 -12.72 -2.57 -15.06
N ALA A 245 -13.14 -2.97 -16.25
CA ALA A 245 -14.27 -2.36 -16.98
C ALA A 245 -15.57 -2.27 -16.15
N ASP A 246 -15.89 -3.32 -15.40
CA ASP A 246 -17.11 -3.41 -14.60
C ASP A 246 -16.93 -3.03 -13.12
N LEU A 247 -15.72 -2.65 -12.70
CA LEU A 247 -15.41 -2.35 -11.30
C LEU A 247 -15.60 -0.88 -10.91
N TYR A 248 -15.99 -0.01 -11.86
CA TYR A 248 -16.23 1.42 -11.63
C TYR A 248 -17.17 1.75 -10.45
N PRO A 249 -18.20 0.94 -10.09
CA PRO A 249 -19.07 1.30 -8.97
C PRO A 249 -18.40 1.21 -7.59
N TYR A 250 -17.22 0.58 -7.51
CA TYR A 250 -16.55 0.31 -6.24
C TYR A 250 -15.46 1.32 -5.92
N ALA A 251 -14.96 2.08 -6.90
CA ALA A 251 -13.93 3.09 -6.72
C ALA A 251 -14.52 4.48 -6.42
N GLY A 252 -13.77 5.27 -5.67
CA GLY A 252 -14.10 6.65 -5.35
C GLY A 252 -13.11 7.25 -4.35
N PRO A 253 -13.29 8.54 -3.94
CA PRO A 253 -12.38 9.20 -3.01
C PRO A 253 -12.15 8.39 -1.72
N GLY A 254 -10.89 8.13 -1.42
CA GLY A 254 -10.46 7.34 -0.27
C GLY A 254 -10.53 5.82 -0.44
N HIS A 255 -10.94 5.30 -1.62
CA HIS A 255 -11.04 3.86 -1.87
C HIS A 255 -10.98 3.56 -3.38
N TRP A 256 -9.93 2.84 -3.84
CA TRP A 256 -9.59 2.71 -5.25
C TRP A 256 -9.42 1.25 -5.68
N ASN A 257 -9.90 0.93 -6.89
CA ASN A 257 -9.51 -0.28 -7.58
C ASN A 257 -8.04 -0.13 -8.02
N ASP A 258 -7.20 -1.04 -7.60
CA ASP A 258 -5.76 -1.03 -7.91
C ASP A 258 -5.49 -1.95 -9.10
N ALA A 259 -5.17 -1.33 -10.22
CA ALA A 259 -4.86 -2.00 -11.48
C ALA A 259 -3.41 -2.55 -11.53
N GLU A 260 -2.68 -2.52 -10.40
CA GLU A 260 -1.27 -2.87 -10.30
C GLU A 260 -0.32 -1.74 -10.76
N MET A 261 0.99 -2.00 -10.70
CA MET A 261 2.05 -1.02 -10.99
C MET A 261 2.09 -0.60 -12.46
N LEU A 262 2.75 0.51 -12.70
CA LEU A 262 3.11 0.96 -14.04
C LEU A 262 4.43 0.31 -14.49
N GLU A 263 4.39 -0.38 -15.61
CA GLU A 263 5.57 -1.00 -16.26
C GLU A 263 6.30 -0.05 -17.23
N VAL A 264 5.87 1.20 -17.32
CA VAL A 264 6.40 2.20 -18.25
C VAL A 264 7.92 2.35 -18.08
N GLY A 265 8.67 2.09 -19.14
CA GLY A 265 10.13 2.19 -19.18
C GLY A 265 10.88 0.92 -18.75
N ASN A 266 10.20 -0.20 -18.55
CA ASN A 266 10.86 -1.49 -18.27
C ASN A 266 11.39 -2.21 -19.52
N GLY A 267 10.86 -1.88 -20.73
CA GLY A 267 11.42 -2.26 -22.03
C GLY A 267 10.71 -3.42 -22.72
N GLY A 268 9.63 -3.97 -22.18
CA GLY A 268 8.87 -5.08 -22.75
C GLY A 268 7.74 -4.67 -23.70
N MET A 269 7.40 -3.38 -23.73
CA MET A 269 6.33 -2.82 -24.58
C MET A 269 6.87 -1.71 -25.50
N THR A 270 6.15 -1.45 -26.58
CA THR A 270 6.40 -0.29 -27.46
C THR A 270 6.01 1.01 -26.76
N ARG A 271 6.47 2.14 -27.32
CA ARG A 271 6.12 3.47 -26.82
C ARG A 271 4.60 3.69 -26.78
N ASP A 272 3.89 3.29 -27.81
CA ASP A 272 2.44 3.52 -27.91
C ASP A 272 1.68 2.63 -26.92
N GLU A 273 2.15 1.42 -26.65
CA GLU A 273 1.63 0.56 -25.60
C GLU A 273 1.86 1.15 -24.19
N TYR A 274 3.04 1.74 -23.93
CA TYR A 274 3.30 2.47 -22.69
C TYR A 274 2.41 3.71 -22.52
N ILE A 275 2.18 4.47 -23.60
CA ILE A 275 1.23 5.60 -23.57
C ILE A 275 -0.18 5.09 -23.26
N THR A 276 -0.61 4.01 -23.87
CA THR A 276 -1.91 3.40 -23.61
C THR A 276 -2.01 2.91 -22.17
N HIS A 277 -1.00 2.18 -21.69
CA HIS A 277 -0.93 1.72 -20.30
C HIS A 277 -1.10 2.87 -19.30
N PHE A 278 -0.27 3.90 -19.40
CA PHE A 278 -0.32 5.06 -18.52
C PHE A 278 -1.66 5.81 -18.60
N SER A 279 -2.13 6.06 -19.82
CA SER A 279 -3.38 6.80 -20.03
C SER A 279 -4.60 6.05 -19.52
N MET A 280 -4.64 4.73 -19.72
CA MET A 280 -5.73 3.91 -19.19
C MET A 280 -5.72 3.85 -17.67
N TRP A 281 -4.54 3.74 -17.01
CA TRP A 281 -4.48 3.86 -15.54
C TRP A 281 -5.03 5.20 -15.05
N CYS A 282 -4.75 6.28 -15.78
CA CYS A 282 -5.30 7.59 -15.47
C CYS A 282 -6.83 7.67 -15.68
N MET A 283 -7.34 7.13 -16.78
CA MET A 283 -8.77 7.03 -17.02
C MET A 283 -9.48 6.18 -15.98
N LEU A 284 -8.88 5.06 -15.58
CA LEU A 284 -9.41 4.12 -14.60
C LEU A 284 -9.33 4.62 -13.15
N ALA A 285 -8.77 5.80 -12.90
CA ALA A 285 -8.49 6.31 -11.55
C ALA A 285 -7.71 5.29 -10.70
N ALA A 286 -6.83 4.53 -11.34
CA ALA A 286 -5.98 3.56 -10.68
C ALA A 286 -4.81 4.29 -9.97
N PRO A 287 -4.26 3.72 -8.89
CA PRO A 287 -2.99 4.19 -8.32
C PRO A 287 -1.89 4.24 -9.39
N LEU A 288 -1.09 5.29 -9.38
CA LEU A 288 0.04 5.44 -10.31
C LEU A 288 1.35 5.09 -9.60
N MET A 289 1.59 3.79 -9.42
CA MET A 289 2.78 3.27 -8.76
C MET A 289 3.78 2.77 -9.81
N SER A 290 4.83 3.56 -10.09
CA SER A 290 5.86 3.21 -11.08
C SER A 290 6.74 2.05 -10.60
N GLY A 291 7.03 1.09 -11.47
CA GLY A 291 7.81 -0.12 -11.14
C GLY A 291 9.17 -0.20 -11.83
N ASN A 292 9.64 0.88 -12.48
CA ASN A 292 10.89 0.92 -13.26
C ASN A 292 12.09 1.46 -12.47
N ASP A 293 13.26 1.50 -13.08
CA ASP A 293 14.46 2.16 -12.54
C ASP A 293 14.47 3.66 -12.86
N LEU A 294 14.09 4.49 -11.90
CA LEU A 294 13.98 5.94 -12.07
C LEU A 294 15.29 6.64 -12.40
N ARG A 295 16.44 6.03 -12.10
CA ARG A 295 17.79 6.60 -12.33
C ARG A 295 18.17 6.59 -13.81
N ASN A 296 17.57 5.69 -14.59
CA ASN A 296 17.96 5.37 -15.96
C ASN A 296 16.82 5.56 -16.97
N MET A 297 15.82 6.37 -16.64
CA MET A 297 14.73 6.67 -17.55
C MET A 297 15.22 7.49 -18.74
N ASP A 298 14.81 7.09 -19.93
CA ASP A 298 14.94 7.93 -21.12
C ASP A 298 13.94 9.09 -21.12
N LYS A 299 14.10 9.99 -22.07
CA LYS A 299 13.26 11.19 -22.19
C LYS A 299 11.78 10.83 -22.41
N GLU A 300 11.49 9.81 -23.21
CA GLU A 300 10.12 9.39 -23.53
C GLU A 300 9.42 8.82 -22.30
N THR A 301 10.12 7.98 -21.53
CA THR A 301 9.61 7.46 -20.25
C THR A 301 9.26 8.58 -19.27
N ILE A 302 10.15 9.58 -19.14
CA ILE A 302 9.89 10.74 -18.29
C ILE A 302 8.68 11.55 -18.78
N GLU A 303 8.58 11.80 -20.10
CA GLU A 303 7.47 12.53 -20.71
C GLU A 303 6.11 11.82 -20.47
N ILE A 304 6.06 10.49 -20.55
CA ILE A 304 4.85 9.70 -20.26
C ILE A 304 4.49 9.83 -18.78
N LEU A 305 5.43 9.48 -17.87
CA LEU A 305 5.18 9.41 -16.45
C LEU A 305 4.90 10.78 -15.80
N THR A 306 5.35 11.88 -16.41
CA THR A 306 5.18 13.24 -15.88
C THR A 306 4.18 14.10 -16.67
N ASN A 307 3.37 13.48 -17.54
CA ASN A 307 2.35 14.19 -18.31
C ASN A 307 1.25 14.74 -17.41
N LYS A 308 1.32 16.02 -17.11
CA LYS A 308 0.41 16.69 -16.15
C LYS A 308 -1.04 16.72 -16.60
N GLU A 309 -1.31 16.77 -17.91
CA GLU A 309 -2.67 16.79 -18.44
C GLU A 309 -3.36 15.42 -18.21
N VAL A 310 -2.64 14.33 -18.49
CA VAL A 310 -3.13 12.97 -18.29
C VAL A 310 -3.23 12.65 -16.78
N ILE A 311 -2.25 13.08 -15.98
CA ILE A 311 -2.28 12.95 -14.51
C ILE A 311 -3.47 13.71 -13.92
N ALA A 312 -3.82 14.88 -14.44
CA ALA A 312 -4.97 15.66 -13.95
C ALA A 312 -6.30 14.87 -14.09
N ILE A 313 -6.43 14.03 -15.13
CA ILE A 313 -7.57 13.12 -15.29
C ILE A 313 -7.59 12.06 -14.17
N ASN A 314 -6.43 11.49 -13.82
CA ASN A 314 -6.31 10.53 -12.72
C ASN A 314 -6.66 11.18 -11.37
N GLN A 315 -6.13 12.37 -11.13
CA GLN A 315 -6.23 13.09 -9.85
C GLN A 315 -7.48 13.97 -9.74
N ASP A 316 -8.43 13.82 -10.67
CA ASP A 316 -9.69 14.58 -10.62
C ASP A 316 -10.47 14.27 -9.35
N LYS A 317 -10.92 15.33 -8.66
CA LYS A 317 -11.55 15.27 -7.32
C LYS A 317 -12.89 14.53 -7.29
N LYS A 318 -13.57 14.38 -8.44
CA LYS A 318 -14.79 13.59 -8.53
C LYS A 318 -14.50 12.12 -8.21
N GLY A 319 -13.29 11.65 -8.53
CA GLY A 319 -12.81 10.31 -8.21
C GLY A 319 -13.57 9.19 -8.90
N GLU A 320 -14.21 9.46 -10.03
CA GLU A 320 -14.89 8.41 -10.81
C GLU A 320 -13.89 7.64 -11.67
N GLN A 321 -14.05 6.33 -11.74
CA GLN A 321 -13.35 5.47 -12.69
C GLN A 321 -14.06 5.59 -14.07
N ALA A 322 -13.29 5.58 -15.17
CA ALA A 322 -13.84 5.51 -16.52
C ALA A 322 -14.68 4.25 -16.72
N ARG A 323 -15.66 4.37 -17.58
CA ARG A 323 -16.53 3.26 -18.03
C ARG A 323 -16.25 2.94 -19.48
N ARG A 324 -16.24 1.66 -19.84
CA ARG A 324 -16.25 1.23 -21.23
C ARG A 324 -17.64 1.53 -21.81
N PHE A 325 -17.69 2.59 -22.61
CA PHE A 325 -18.93 3.08 -23.21
C PHE A 325 -19.32 2.28 -24.47
N MET A 326 -18.30 1.85 -25.24
CA MET A 326 -18.48 1.05 -26.44
C MET A 326 -17.34 0.05 -26.58
N ASP A 327 -17.67 -1.18 -26.91
CA ASP A 327 -16.76 -2.26 -27.24
C ASP A 327 -17.13 -2.80 -28.62
N MET A 328 -16.17 -2.73 -29.55
CA MET A 328 -16.28 -3.22 -30.93
C MET A 328 -15.20 -4.28 -31.24
N GLY A 329 -14.72 -4.98 -30.21
CA GLY A 329 -13.61 -5.92 -30.27
C GLY A 329 -12.26 -5.21 -30.20
N GLU A 330 -11.59 -4.96 -31.34
CA GLU A 330 -10.29 -4.28 -31.38
C GLU A 330 -10.38 -2.78 -31.05
N LYS A 331 -11.57 -2.19 -31.01
CA LYS A 331 -11.76 -0.76 -30.81
C LYS A 331 -12.74 -0.51 -29.67
N GLU A 332 -12.32 0.28 -28.72
CA GLU A 332 -13.14 0.62 -27.56
C GLU A 332 -13.22 2.13 -27.36
N ILE A 333 -14.32 2.58 -26.76
CA ILE A 333 -14.49 3.96 -26.31
C ILE A 333 -14.71 3.93 -24.80
N TRP A 334 -13.86 4.64 -24.09
CA TRP A 334 -13.96 4.82 -22.65
C TRP A 334 -14.29 6.27 -22.32
N ALA A 335 -15.10 6.49 -21.28
CA ALA A 335 -15.51 7.82 -20.85
C ALA A 335 -15.45 7.93 -19.33
N LYS A 336 -14.89 9.06 -18.86
CA LYS A 336 -14.76 9.41 -17.45
C LYS A 336 -15.32 10.80 -17.20
N PRO A 337 -16.40 10.93 -16.38
CA PRO A 337 -16.91 12.22 -15.96
C PRO A 337 -15.90 12.90 -14.99
N LEU A 338 -15.64 14.17 -15.22
CA LEU A 338 -14.75 15.00 -14.40
C LEU A 338 -15.52 15.96 -13.49
N ASN A 339 -14.84 16.53 -12.50
CA ASN A 339 -15.44 17.35 -11.45
C ASN A 339 -16.15 18.60 -12.01
N ASP A 340 -15.60 19.25 -13.04
CA ASP A 340 -16.12 20.49 -13.60
C ASP A 340 -17.24 20.29 -14.64
N GLY A 341 -17.77 19.08 -14.73
CA GLY A 341 -18.79 18.69 -15.70
C GLY A 341 -18.23 18.34 -17.08
N GLU A 342 -16.93 18.33 -17.23
CA GLU A 342 -16.22 17.86 -18.42
C GLU A 342 -16.23 16.34 -18.51
N LEU A 343 -15.91 15.82 -19.68
CA LEU A 343 -15.84 14.39 -19.97
C LEU A 343 -14.49 14.06 -20.63
N ALA A 344 -13.67 13.28 -19.96
CA ALA A 344 -12.50 12.68 -20.59
C ALA A 344 -12.94 11.47 -21.41
N VAL A 345 -12.49 11.39 -22.65
CA VAL A 345 -12.80 10.29 -23.59
C VAL A 345 -11.51 9.71 -24.11
N TRP A 346 -11.40 8.39 -24.10
CA TRP A 346 -10.29 7.63 -24.63
C TRP A 346 -10.75 6.67 -25.72
N PHE A 347 -10.05 6.68 -26.85
CA PHE A 347 -10.26 5.74 -27.95
C PHE A 347 -9.12 4.72 -27.90
N LEU A 348 -9.43 3.49 -27.54
CA LEU A 348 -8.50 2.36 -27.59
C LEU A 348 -8.64 1.65 -28.93
N ASN A 349 -7.50 1.36 -29.58
CA ASN A 349 -7.47 0.68 -30.88
C ASN A 349 -6.19 -0.17 -31.01
#